data_ccc112fc784876b53936667ea3ac151d
#
_entry.id   ccc112fc784876b53936667ea3ac151d
#
_cell.length_a   1.000
_cell.length_b   1.000
_cell.length_c   1.000
_cell.angle_alpha   90.00
_cell.angle_beta   90.00
_cell.angle_gamma   90.00
#
_symmetry.space_group_name_H-M   'P 1'
#
loop_
_entity.id
_entity.type
_entity.pdbx_description
1 polymer ?
#
loop_
_entity_poly.entity_id
_entity_poly.type
_entity_poly.pdbx_seq_one_letter_code
_entity_poly.pdbx_strand_id
1 'polypeptide(L)'
;MIRTFKSKETEKIFSRQKSQLFSDEIQRIALRELRLLDQSVAAKEAWVRLNHNGDTQRQGDAGRYSIPVYDQWRISFEWRDGHAYDVAIVDG
;
A
#
# COMPACT_ATOMS: atom_id res chain seq x y z
N MET A 1 5.87 -5.87 -7.99
CA MET A 1 6.43 -4.50 -8.17
C MET A 1 5.31 -3.48 -8.27
N ILE A 2 5.51 -2.32 -7.70
CA ILE A 2 4.55 -1.22 -7.85
C ILE A 2 4.78 -0.58 -9.22
N ARG A 3 3.74 -0.53 -10.03
CA ARG A 3 3.83 0.03 -11.38
C ARG A 3 3.33 1.46 -11.47
N THR A 4 2.23 1.77 -10.79
CA THR A 4 1.66 3.11 -10.83
C THR A 4 1.16 3.53 -9.46
N PHE A 5 1.16 4.83 -9.21
CA PHE A 5 0.58 5.44 -8.02
C PHE A 5 -0.60 6.30 -8.41
N LYS A 6 -1.66 6.23 -7.63
CA LYS A 6 -2.83 7.09 -7.82
C LYS A 6 -2.63 8.44 -7.13
N SER A 7 -1.75 8.50 -6.14
CA SER A 7 -1.52 9.70 -5.33
C SER A 7 -0.06 10.10 -5.41
N LYS A 8 0.21 11.37 -5.71
CA LYS A 8 1.56 11.91 -5.72
C LYS A 8 2.20 11.89 -4.33
N GLU A 9 1.40 12.07 -3.29
CA GLU A 9 1.93 12.04 -1.92
C GLU A 9 2.39 10.65 -1.54
N THR A 10 1.68 9.61 -1.97
CA THR A 10 2.10 8.24 -1.76
C THR A 10 3.39 7.94 -2.51
N GLU A 11 3.49 8.41 -3.75
CA GLU A 11 4.70 8.25 -4.55
C GLU A 11 5.90 8.93 -3.89
N LYS A 12 5.71 10.13 -3.34
CA LYS A 12 6.76 10.83 -2.60
C LYS A 12 7.30 9.98 -1.46
N ILE A 13 6.40 9.39 -0.68
CA ILE A 13 6.80 8.55 0.45
C ILE A 13 7.63 7.37 -0.04
N PHE A 14 7.19 6.72 -1.11
CA PHE A 14 7.92 5.58 -1.67
C PHE A 14 9.30 5.99 -2.17
N SER A 15 9.43 7.21 -2.69
CA SER A 15 10.69 7.76 -3.17
C SER A 15 11.53 8.41 -2.07
N ARG A 16 11.13 8.24 -0.81
CA ARG A 16 11.79 8.80 0.38
C ARG A 16 11.77 10.32 0.43
N GLN A 17 10.76 10.92 -0.20
CA GLN A 17 10.51 12.34 -0.08
C GLN A 17 9.48 12.57 1.01
N LYS A 18 9.64 13.64 1.76
CA LYS A 18 8.74 13.93 2.86
C LYS A 18 7.41 14.47 2.32
N SER A 19 6.30 13.87 2.81
CA SER A 19 4.97 14.36 2.53
C SER A 19 4.49 15.22 3.69
N GLN A 20 3.78 16.31 3.38
CA GLN A 20 3.20 17.15 4.42
C GLN A 20 1.79 16.72 4.81
N LEU A 21 1.23 15.76 4.11
CA LEU A 21 -0.13 15.28 4.39
C LEU A 21 -0.18 14.25 5.52
N PHE A 22 0.92 13.61 5.83
CA PHE A 22 0.95 12.52 6.80
C PHE A 22 2.00 12.78 7.88
N SER A 23 1.73 12.28 9.09
CA SER A 23 2.71 12.35 10.17
C SER A 23 3.96 11.56 9.82
N ASP A 24 5.07 11.86 10.48
CA ASP A 24 6.33 11.13 10.26
C ASP A 24 6.17 9.64 10.56
N GLU A 25 5.38 9.31 11.57
CA GLU A 25 5.15 7.91 11.93
C GLU A 25 4.39 7.18 10.84
N ILE A 26 3.34 7.79 10.29
CA ILE A 26 2.58 7.19 9.20
C ILE A 26 3.47 7.00 7.99
N GLN A 27 4.30 8.00 7.67
CA GLN A 27 5.21 7.90 6.52
C GLN A 27 6.21 6.76 6.69
N ARG A 28 6.74 6.58 7.89
CA ARG A 28 7.71 5.52 8.16
C ARG A 28 7.09 4.14 7.98
N ILE A 29 5.91 3.93 8.54
CA ILE A 29 5.19 2.67 8.44
C ILE A 29 4.78 2.41 6.99
N ALA A 30 4.25 3.43 6.32
CA ALA A 30 3.81 3.31 4.94
C ALA A 30 4.97 2.97 4.01
N LEU A 31 6.13 3.60 4.19
CA LEU A 31 7.30 3.28 3.37
C LEU A 31 7.70 1.83 3.49
N ARG A 32 7.72 1.32 4.73
CA ARG A 32 8.04 -0.08 4.96
C ARG A 32 7.07 -1.00 4.22
N GLU A 33 5.78 -0.72 4.33
CA GLU A 33 4.76 -1.56 3.69
C GLU A 33 4.78 -1.43 2.16
N LEU A 34 5.00 -0.21 1.66
CA LEU A 34 5.12 -0.01 0.21
C LEU A 34 6.30 -0.79 -0.37
N ARG A 35 7.40 -0.85 0.35
CA ARG A 35 8.57 -1.63 -0.09
C ARG A 35 8.28 -3.11 -0.12
N LEU A 36 7.58 -3.62 0.90
CA LEU A 36 7.19 -5.02 0.92
C LEU A 36 6.24 -5.34 -0.22
N LEU A 37 5.30 -4.44 -0.50
CA LEU A 37 4.38 -4.59 -1.63
C LEU A 37 5.15 -4.60 -2.95
N ASP A 38 6.12 -3.71 -3.11
CA ASP A 38 6.93 -3.63 -4.32
C ASP A 38 7.72 -4.91 -4.58
N GLN A 39 8.17 -5.57 -3.52
CA GLN A 39 8.95 -6.79 -3.62
C GLN A 39 8.10 -8.05 -3.78
N SER A 40 6.80 -7.95 -3.57
CA SER A 40 5.92 -9.11 -3.63
C SER A 40 5.65 -9.51 -5.07
N VAL A 41 5.58 -10.81 -5.31
CA VAL A 41 5.30 -11.35 -6.66
C VAL A 41 3.85 -11.82 -6.80
N ALA A 42 3.11 -11.91 -5.68
CA ALA A 42 1.72 -12.29 -5.68
C ALA A 42 0.98 -11.54 -4.58
N ALA A 43 -0.29 -11.23 -4.80
CA ALA A 43 -1.10 -10.53 -3.81
C ALA A 43 -1.15 -11.29 -2.49
N LYS A 44 -1.24 -12.61 -2.55
CA LYS A 44 -1.27 -13.44 -1.35
C LYS A 44 0.01 -13.29 -0.52
N GLU A 45 1.15 -13.16 -1.19
CA GLU A 45 2.42 -12.94 -0.52
C GLU A 45 2.42 -11.62 0.23
N ALA A 46 1.90 -10.57 -0.40
CA ALA A 46 1.78 -9.27 0.24
C ALA A 46 0.88 -9.36 1.48
N TRP A 47 -0.22 -10.09 1.38
CA TRP A 47 -1.12 -10.28 2.51
C TRP A 47 -0.38 -10.90 3.70
N VAL A 48 0.35 -11.96 3.46
CA VAL A 48 1.05 -12.68 4.51
C VAL A 48 2.08 -11.80 5.19
N ARG A 49 2.79 -10.99 4.42
CA ARG A 49 3.86 -10.14 4.95
C ARG A 49 3.35 -8.89 5.65
N LEU A 50 2.28 -8.29 5.13
CA LEU A 50 1.82 -6.98 5.58
C LEU A 50 0.67 -7.05 6.56
N ASN A 51 0.07 -8.21 6.72
CA ASN A 51 -1.15 -8.32 7.51
C ASN A 51 -1.09 -9.52 8.44
N HIS A 52 -0.41 -9.33 9.57
CA HIS A 52 -0.28 -10.39 10.58
C HIS A 52 -1.62 -10.80 11.19
N ASN A 53 -2.62 -9.95 11.09
CA ASN A 53 -3.91 -10.16 11.75
C ASN A 53 -5.04 -10.50 10.78
N GLY A 54 -4.73 -10.70 9.52
CA GLY A 54 -5.76 -11.01 8.53
C GLY A 54 -6.65 -9.85 8.13
N ASP A 55 -6.16 -8.61 8.30
CA ASP A 55 -6.98 -7.43 8.05
C ASP A 55 -6.93 -6.95 6.60
N THR A 56 -6.15 -7.58 5.75
CA THR A 56 -6.13 -7.22 4.34
C THR A 56 -7.48 -7.54 3.74
N GLN A 57 -8.08 -6.56 3.12
CA GLN A 57 -9.41 -6.69 2.57
C GLN A 57 -9.40 -6.52 1.07
N ARG A 58 -10.12 -7.41 0.41
CA ARG A 58 -10.41 -7.24 -1.00
C ARG A 58 -11.56 -6.25 -1.09
N GLN A 59 -11.33 -5.14 -1.78
CA GLN A 59 -12.32 -4.09 -1.90
C GLN A 59 -12.97 -4.13 -3.29
N GLY A 60 -14.29 -4.25 -3.29
CA GLY A 60 -15.06 -4.19 -4.53
C GLY A 60 -14.69 -5.28 -5.52
N ASP A 61 -14.42 -4.87 -6.75
CA ASP A 61 -14.18 -5.78 -7.86
C ASP A 61 -12.88 -6.55 -7.72
N ALA A 62 -12.77 -7.62 -8.51
CA ALA A 62 -11.61 -8.49 -8.52
C ALA A 62 -10.32 -7.71 -8.71
N GLY A 63 -9.31 -8.00 -7.92
CA GLY A 63 -8.00 -7.41 -8.05
C GLY A 63 -7.75 -6.18 -7.21
N ARG A 64 -8.77 -5.65 -6.53
CA ARG A 64 -8.62 -4.46 -5.68
C ARG A 64 -8.48 -4.87 -4.22
N TYR A 65 -7.45 -4.35 -3.55
CA TYR A 65 -7.13 -4.70 -2.16
C TYR A 65 -6.76 -3.50 -1.35
N SER A 66 -6.84 -3.62 -0.01
CA SER A 66 -6.31 -2.62 0.88
C SER A 66 -5.61 -3.29 2.06
N ILE A 67 -4.56 -2.64 2.57
CA ILE A 67 -3.73 -3.13 3.65
C ILE A 67 -3.67 -2.03 4.73
N PRO A 68 -3.90 -2.36 6.01
CA PRO A 68 -3.83 -1.34 7.04
C PRO A 68 -2.41 -0.81 7.24
N VAL A 69 -2.29 0.49 7.45
CA VAL A 69 -1.02 1.15 7.75
C VAL A 69 -0.97 1.49 9.24
N TYR A 70 -1.84 2.40 9.66
CA TYR A 70 -1.90 2.86 11.03
C TYR A 70 -3.20 3.62 11.22
N ASP A 71 -3.92 3.35 12.32
CA ASP A 71 -5.19 3.99 12.64
C ASP A 71 -6.18 3.82 11.48
N GLN A 72 -6.75 4.91 10.94
CA GLN A 72 -7.70 4.83 9.83
C GLN A 72 -7.02 4.75 8.45
N TRP A 73 -5.70 4.87 8.39
CA TRP A 73 -5.00 4.90 7.11
C TRP A 73 -4.75 3.51 6.56
N ARG A 74 -4.96 3.36 5.26
CA ARG A 74 -4.75 2.09 4.55
C ARG A 74 -4.05 2.36 3.23
N ILE A 75 -3.35 1.34 2.72
CA ILE A 75 -2.79 1.38 1.38
C ILE A 75 -3.75 0.61 0.47
N SER A 76 -4.31 1.30 -0.53
CA SER A 76 -5.21 0.71 -1.50
C SER A 76 -4.46 0.51 -2.81
N PHE A 77 -4.69 -0.62 -3.46
CA PHE A 77 -4.02 -0.93 -4.72
C PHE A 77 -4.84 -1.94 -5.51
N GLU A 78 -4.56 -1.99 -6.81
CA GLU A 78 -5.08 -3.03 -7.69
C GLU A 78 -3.94 -3.98 -8.03
N TRP A 79 -4.21 -5.28 -7.97
CA TRP A 79 -3.20 -6.28 -8.29
C TRP A 79 -3.53 -6.93 -9.62
N ARG A 80 -2.62 -6.79 -10.59
CA ARG A 80 -2.77 -7.39 -11.92
C ARG A 80 -1.42 -7.89 -12.40
N ASP A 81 -1.41 -9.07 -12.99
CA ASP A 81 -0.23 -9.64 -13.67
C ASP A 81 1.03 -9.61 -12.79
N GLY A 82 0.88 -9.83 -11.49
CA GLY A 82 2.00 -9.86 -10.57
C GLY A 82 2.50 -8.50 -10.12
N HIS A 83 1.76 -7.43 -10.41
CA HIS A 83 2.14 -6.05 -10.08
C HIS A 83 1.02 -5.28 -9.41
N ALA A 84 1.41 -4.25 -8.66
CA ALA A 84 0.46 -3.36 -7.99
C ALA A 84 0.29 -2.08 -8.81
N TYR A 85 -0.96 -1.67 -8.99
CA TYR A 85 -1.33 -0.47 -9.75
C TYR A 85 -2.20 0.45 -8.91
N ASP A 86 -2.17 1.73 -9.23
CA ASP A 86 -2.99 2.75 -8.58
C ASP A 86 -2.85 2.71 -7.07
N VAL A 87 -1.61 2.64 -6.61
CA VAL A 87 -1.30 2.55 -5.19
C VAL A 87 -1.49 3.90 -4.52
N ALA A 88 -2.22 3.92 -3.42
CA ALA A 88 -2.48 5.16 -2.68
C ALA A 88 -2.72 4.88 -1.21
N ILE A 89 -2.31 5.82 -0.36
CA ILE A 89 -2.68 5.81 1.05
C ILE A 89 -4.04 6.49 1.15
N VAL A 90 -5.01 5.81 1.70
CA VAL A 90 -6.38 6.29 1.79
C VAL A 90 -6.89 6.22 3.21
N ASP A 91 -7.86 7.05 3.51
CA ASP A 91 -8.57 7.05 4.79
C ASP A 91 -9.73 6.08 4.66
N GLY A 92 -9.70 5.06 5.41
CA GLY A 92 -10.74 4.04 5.30
C GLY A 92 -10.77 3.17 6.50
#